data_748444d95baea90311759fd388927a9a
#
_entry.id   748444d95baea90311759fd388927a9a
#
_cell.length_a   1.000
_cell.length_b   1.000
_cell.length_c   1.000
_cell.angle_alpha   90.00
_cell.angle_beta   90.00
_cell.angle_gamma   90.00
#
_symmetry.space_group_name_H-M   'P 1'
#
loop_
_entity.id
_entity.type
_entity.pdbx_description
1 polymer ?
#
loop_
_entity_poly.entity_id
_entity_poly.type
_entity_poly.pdbx_seq_one_letter_code
_entity_poly.pdbx_strand_id
1 'polypeptide(L)' 'MAMLSNLMISHPEVQSFEDLERLVIEVAKSGEIFLEMDLKPDYPDTPRTWIARLESSFYRAEHIDRMNQ' A
#
# COMPACT_ATOMS: atom_id res chain seq x y z
N MET A 1 -0.38 6.99 -11.21
CA MET A 1 -1.11 7.11 -9.94
C MET A 1 -1.81 5.79 -9.63
N ALA A 2 -1.59 5.28 -8.44
CA ALA A 2 -2.25 4.06 -7.98
C ALA A 2 -3.40 4.40 -7.04
N MET A 3 -4.47 3.61 -7.10
CA MET A 3 -5.62 3.77 -6.21
C MET A 3 -5.74 2.51 -5.35
N LEU A 4 -5.96 2.70 -4.06
CA LEU A 4 -6.03 1.58 -3.13
C LEU A 4 -7.16 0.62 -3.51
N SER A 5 -8.32 1.15 -3.93
CA SER A 5 -9.44 0.33 -4.38
C SER A 5 -9.06 -0.56 -5.56
N ASN A 6 -8.30 -0.04 -6.51
CA ASN A 6 -7.86 -0.83 -7.66
C ASN A 6 -6.91 -1.95 -7.25
N LEU A 7 -6.01 -1.66 -6.31
CA LEU A 7 -5.11 -2.69 -5.80
C LEU A 7 -5.89 -3.82 -5.15
N MET A 8 -6.90 -3.49 -4.36
CA MET A 8 -7.71 -4.49 -3.66
C MET A 8 -8.53 -5.32 -4.64
N ILE A 9 -9.11 -4.69 -5.67
CA ILE A 9 -9.91 -5.39 -6.68
C ILE A 9 -9.02 -6.29 -7.53
N SER A 10 -7.83 -5.82 -7.90
CA SER A 10 -6.91 -6.56 -8.76
C SER A 10 -6.18 -7.68 -8.03
N HIS A 11 -6.21 -7.70 -6.71
CA HIS A 11 -5.49 -8.68 -5.89
C HIS A 11 -6.41 -9.34 -4.88
N PRO A 12 -7.38 -10.16 -5.34
CA PRO A 12 -8.31 -10.84 -4.42
C PRO A 12 -7.63 -11.85 -3.50
N GLU A 13 -6.39 -12.25 -3.82
CA GLU A 13 -5.61 -13.12 -2.95
C GLU A 13 -5.20 -12.42 -1.64
N VAL A 14 -5.21 -11.08 -1.60
CA VAL A 14 -4.93 -10.32 -0.38
C VAL A 14 -6.14 -10.42 0.54
N GLN A 15 -5.94 -11.01 1.74
CA GLN A 15 -7.02 -11.27 2.69
C GLN A 15 -6.73 -10.70 4.07
N SER A 16 -5.67 -9.91 4.23
CA SER A 16 -5.32 -9.29 5.49
C SER A 16 -4.72 -7.92 5.24
N PHE A 17 -4.76 -7.07 6.27
CA PHE A 17 -4.11 -5.76 6.20
C PHE A 17 -2.59 -5.92 6.04
N GLU A 18 -2.00 -6.90 6.69
CA GLU A 18 -0.57 -7.18 6.56
C GLU A 18 -0.20 -7.47 5.11
N ASP A 19 -1.00 -8.29 4.43
CA ASP A 19 -0.76 -8.60 3.03
C ASP A 19 -0.96 -7.37 2.14
N LEU A 20 -1.95 -6.55 2.45
CA LEU A 20 -2.17 -5.30 1.72
C LEU A 20 -0.98 -4.37 1.88
N GLU A 21 -0.43 -4.28 3.07
CA GLU A 21 0.75 -3.45 3.32
C GLU A 21 1.95 -3.92 2.49
N ARG A 22 2.15 -5.22 2.39
CA ARG A 22 3.21 -5.78 1.53
C ARG A 22 2.98 -5.43 0.06
N LEU A 23 1.75 -5.51 -0.40
CA LEU A 23 1.41 -5.11 -1.77
C LEU A 23 1.69 -3.65 -2.01
N VAL A 24 1.35 -2.79 -1.06
CA VAL A 24 1.62 -1.35 -1.16
C VAL A 24 3.12 -1.09 -1.28
N ILE A 25 3.93 -1.82 -0.52
CA ILE A 25 5.39 -1.72 -0.59
C ILE A 25 5.88 -2.14 -1.98
N GLU A 26 5.36 -3.22 -2.52
CA GLU A 26 5.75 -3.69 -3.87
C GLU A 26 5.38 -2.67 -4.95
N VAL A 27 4.22 -2.04 -4.82
CA VAL A 27 3.79 -1.00 -5.75
C VAL A 27 4.73 0.20 -5.69
N ALA A 28 5.15 0.60 -4.49
CA ALA A 28 6.12 1.69 -4.34
C ALA A 28 7.46 1.34 -5.00
N LYS A 29 7.92 0.11 -4.81
CA LYS A 29 9.19 -0.36 -5.40
C LYS A 29 9.13 -0.44 -6.91
N SER A 30 7.95 -0.62 -7.49
CA SER A 30 7.78 -0.67 -8.94
C SER A 30 7.88 0.69 -9.61
N GLY A 31 8.03 1.76 -8.84
CA GLY A 31 8.20 3.12 -9.36
C GLY A 31 6.98 4.00 -9.21
N GLU A 32 5.91 3.51 -8.61
CA GLU A 32 4.73 4.32 -8.35
C GLU A 32 5.04 5.39 -7.30
N ILE A 33 4.76 6.65 -7.62
CA ILE A 33 5.10 7.77 -6.73
C ILE A 33 3.89 8.32 -5.98
N PHE A 34 2.69 7.85 -6.31
CA PHE A 34 1.47 8.37 -5.70
C PHE A 34 0.47 7.25 -5.47
N LEU A 35 -0.05 7.17 -4.25
CA LEU A 35 -1.09 6.20 -3.87
C LEU A 35 -2.26 6.96 -3.28
N GLU A 36 -3.44 6.81 -3.89
CA GLU A 36 -4.67 7.42 -3.38
C GLU A 36 -5.38 6.47 -2.43
N MET A 37 -5.66 6.94 -1.23
CA MET A 37 -6.37 6.17 -0.20
C MET A 37 -7.88 6.39 -0.34
N ASP A 38 -8.44 5.90 -1.43
CA ASP A 38 -9.83 6.17 -1.81
C ASP A 38 -10.84 5.21 -1.19
N LEU A 39 -10.37 4.17 -0.50
CA LEU A 39 -11.23 3.16 0.09
C LEU A 39 -10.60 2.61 1.36
N LYS A 40 -11.38 2.54 2.43
CA LYS A 40 -10.91 1.94 3.69
C LYS A 40 -10.85 0.42 3.56
N PRO A 41 -9.69 -0.21 3.84
CA PRO A 41 -9.62 -1.66 3.89
C PRO A 41 -10.52 -2.22 5.01
N ASP A 42 -11.14 -3.37 4.73
CA ASP A 42 -12.05 -3.99 5.68
C ASP A 42 -11.60 -5.41 6.01
N TYR A 43 -10.34 -5.54 6.40
CA TYR A 43 -9.79 -6.81 6.86
C TYR A 43 -9.88 -6.91 8.37
N PRO A 44 -9.91 -8.14 8.94
CA PRO A 44 -10.01 -8.29 10.40
C PRO A 44 -8.89 -7.59 11.18
N ASP A 45 -7.71 -7.47 10.58
CA ASP A 45 -6.54 -6.86 11.22
C ASP A 45 -6.32 -5.40 10.81
N THR A 46 -7.28 -4.76 10.12
CA THR A 46 -7.13 -3.35 9.70
C THR A 46 -7.10 -2.44 10.93
N PRO A 47 -6.00 -1.70 11.16
CA PRO A 47 -5.91 -0.82 12.33
C PRO A 47 -6.65 0.49 12.09
N ARG A 48 -6.93 1.21 13.18
CA ARG A 48 -7.52 2.54 13.08
C ARG A 48 -6.62 3.51 12.32
N THR A 49 -5.31 3.31 12.43
CA THR A 49 -4.29 4.16 11.82
C THR A 49 -3.88 3.65 10.45
N TRP A 50 -4.79 2.99 9.73
CA TRP A 50 -4.46 2.32 8.47
C TRP A 50 -3.90 3.29 7.43
N ILE A 51 -4.43 4.54 7.36
CA ILE A 51 -3.93 5.53 6.41
C ILE A 51 -2.47 5.85 6.70
N ALA A 52 -2.17 6.18 7.96
CA ALA A 52 -0.81 6.53 8.36
C ALA A 52 0.15 5.36 8.13
N ARG A 53 -0.29 4.14 8.41
CA ARG A 53 0.54 2.95 8.21
C ARG A 53 0.85 2.71 6.74
N LEU A 54 -0.15 2.80 5.87
CA LEU A 54 0.06 2.59 4.44
C LEU A 54 0.88 3.72 3.83
N GLU A 55 0.63 4.97 4.24
CA GLU A 55 1.44 6.10 3.79
C GLU A 55 2.91 5.93 4.19
N SER A 56 3.15 5.56 5.44
CA SER A 56 4.50 5.38 5.94
C SER A 56 5.23 4.27 5.17
N SER A 57 4.56 3.15 4.95
CA SER A 57 5.15 2.03 4.22
C SER A 57 5.43 2.39 2.77
N PHE A 58 4.51 3.10 2.12
CA PHE A 58 4.66 3.52 0.73
C PHE A 58 5.82 4.50 0.57
N TYR A 59 5.86 5.55 1.37
CA TYR A 59 6.92 6.56 1.27
C TYR A 59 8.28 6.01 1.64
N ARG A 60 8.34 5.15 2.65
CA ARG A 60 9.60 4.55 3.08
C ARG A 60 10.18 3.64 1.99
N ALA A 61 9.33 2.84 1.37
CA ALA A 61 9.77 1.95 0.31
C ALA A 61 10.22 2.72 -0.92
N GLU A 62 9.47 3.76 -1.31
CA GLU A 62 9.83 4.63 -2.42
C GLU A 62 11.17 5.32 -2.17
N HIS A 63 11.36 5.85 -0.97
CA HIS A 63 12.59 6.57 -0.60
C HIS A 63 13.80 5.66 -0.62
N ILE A 64 13.68 4.46 -0.05
CA ILE A 64 14.78 3.49 -0.02
C ILE A 64 15.15 3.06 -1.43
N ASP A 65 14.17 2.81 -2.29
CA ASP A 65 14.41 2.41 -3.66
C ASP A 65 15.19 3.49 -4.41
N ARG A 66 14.82 4.75 -4.22
CA ARG A 66 15.53 5.88 -4.84
C ARG A 66 16.96 6.02 -4.34
N MET A 67 17.18 5.76 -3.07
CA MET A 67 18.52 5.88 -2.48
C MET A 67 19.47 4.79 -2.99
N ASN A 68 18.94 3.67 -3.45
CA ASN A 68 19.73 2.55 -3.94
C ASN A 68 20.02 2.64 -5.45
N GLN A 69 19.57 3.69 -6.07
CA GLN A 69 19.86 3.96 -7.47
C GLN A 69 21.00 5.03 -7.57
#